data_a957e1d3b5e65be132b3240d989b585f
#
_entry.id   a957e1d3b5e65be132b3240d989b585f
#
_cell.length_a   1.000
_cell.length_b   1.000
_cell.length_c   1.000
_cell.angle_alpha   90.00
_cell.angle_beta   90.00
_cell.angle_gamma   90.00
#
_symmetry.space_group_name_H-M   'P 1'
#
loop_
_entity.id
_entity.type
_entity.pdbx_description
1 polymer ?
#
loop_
_entity_poly.entity_id
_entity_poly.type
_entity_poly.pdbx_seq_one_letter_code
_entity_poly.pdbx_strand_id
1 'polypeptide(L)'
;PIPPYLNRDTEESDKETYQTVYSKIKGSVAAPTAGLHFTPRVLDALTEKGIDLEELTLHVGAGTFKPVKSEEIEGHEMHTEYISVSRSIIKKLIDHDACATAVGTTSVRTLESLYHIGVTLANNPEATEEQLHVKQWQPYETECDVRPVVALQKILGYLDRHGMEALHTLSLIHI
;
A
#
# COMPACT_ATOMS: atom_id res chain seq x y z
N PRO A 1 -7.02 6.70 19.63
CA PRO A 1 -6.98 8.16 19.45
C PRO A 1 -7.43 8.52 18.04
N ILE A 2 -8.12 9.63 17.91
CA ILE A 2 -8.50 10.22 16.62
C ILE A 2 -7.41 11.22 16.17
N PRO A 3 -7.34 11.54 14.86
CA PRO A 3 -6.36 12.49 14.35
C PRO A 3 -6.53 13.91 14.94
N PRO A 4 -5.42 14.64 15.19
CA PRO A 4 -5.45 15.97 15.78
C PRO A 4 -6.26 17.01 14.98
N TYR A 5 -6.37 16.84 13.65
CA TYR A 5 -7.11 17.77 12.80
C TYR A 5 -8.64 17.76 13.03
N LEU A 6 -9.17 16.77 13.76
CA LEU A 6 -10.59 16.74 14.15
C LEU A 6 -10.93 17.73 15.27
N ASN A 7 -9.92 18.31 15.92
CA ASN A 7 -10.05 19.37 16.93
C ASN A 7 -11.08 19.08 18.04
N ARG A 8 -11.17 17.83 18.47
CA ARG A 8 -12.02 17.39 19.59
C ARG A 8 -11.37 16.23 20.33
N ASP A 9 -11.79 15.97 21.54
CA ASP A 9 -11.36 14.83 22.33
C ASP A 9 -11.91 13.51 21.76
N THR A 10 -11.19 12.41 22.05
CA THR A 10 -11.61 11.07 21.67
C THR A 10 -12.79 10.63 22.52
N GLU A 11 -13.85 10.14 21.88
CA GLU A 11 -15.03 9.56 22.50
C GLU A 11 -15.03 8.03 22.39
N GLU A 12 -15.81 7.35 23.23
CA GLU A 12 -15.91 5.88 23.18
C GLU A 12 -16.50 5.40 21.84
N SER A 13 -17.44 6.15 21.29
CA SER A 13 -18.04 5.91 19.96
C SER A 13 -17.03 5.92 18.81
N ASP A 14 -15.87 6.61 18.96
CA ASP A 14 -14.84 6.63 17.92
C ASP A 14 -14.19 5.25 17.72
N LYS A 15 -14.27 4.36 18.68
CA LYS A 15 -13.79 2.99 18.54
C LYS A 15 -14.57 2.19 17.49
N GLU A 16 -15.82 2.56 17.28
CA GLU A 16 -16.71 1.94 16.28
C GLU A 16 -16.83 2.79 15.02
N THR A 17 -17.08 4.08 15.18
CA THR A 17 -17.36 4.99 14.04
C THR A 17 -16.12 5.40 13.26
N TYR A 18 -14.94 5.43 13.92
CA TYR A 18 -13.66 5.72 13.27
C TYR A 18 -12.86 4.44 12.98
N GLN A 19 -13.55 3.41 12.49
CA GLN A 19 -12.99 2.13 12.06
C GLN A 19 -13.67 1.66 10.78
N THR A 20 -12.92 0.95 9.94
CA THR A 20 -13.49 0.30 8.76
C THR A 20 -14.10 -1.05 9.12
N VAL A 21 -15.14 -1.46 8.40
CA VAL A 21 -15.82 -2.75 8.61
C VAL A 21 -14.90 -3.97 8.34
N TYR A 22 -13.79 -3.76 7.66
CA TYR A 22 -12.79 -4.78 7.33
C TYR A 22 -11.50 -4.71 8.15
N SER A 23 -11.44 -3.86 9.18
CA SER A 23 -10.25 -3.76 10.05
C SER A 23 -10.08 -5.04 10.87
N LYS A 24 -8.99 -5.80 10.63
CA LYS A 24 -8.72 -7.09 11.29
C LYS A 24 -7.47 -7.07 12.16
N ILE A 25 -6.46 -6.30 11.76
CA ILE A 25 -5.12 -6.33 12.39
C ILE A 25 -4.90 -5.04 13.16
N LYS A 26 -4.60 -5.17 14.46
CA LYS A 26 -4.22 -4.03 15.31
C LYS A 26 -2.76 -3.68 15.05
N GLY A 27 -2.41 -2.38 15.03
CA GLY A 27 -1.02 -1.95 14.88
C GLY A 27 -0.83 -0.67 14.08
N SER A 28 -1.87 -0.16 13.42
CA SER A 28 -1.86 1.13 12.74
C SER A 28 -2.39 2.24 13.66
N VAL A 29 -1.82 3.42 13.54
CA VAL A 29 -2.25 4.63 14.28
C VAL A 29 -3.33 5.40 13.51
N ALA A 30 -3.45 5.18 12.20
CA ALA A 30 -4.43 5.84 11.34
C ALA A 30 -5.45 4.84 10.79
N ALA A 31 -6.73 5.20 10.85
CA ALA A 31 -7.77 4.48 10.11
C ALA A 31 -7.71 4.83 8.61
N PRO A 32 -7.93 3.87 7.69
CA PRO A 32 -8.02 4.16 6.26
C PRO A 32 -9.34 4.87 5.95
N THR A 33 -9.37 6.19 6.10
CA THR A 33 -10.60 7.01 6.05
C THR A 33 -11.41 6.85 4.77
N ALA A 34 -10.77 6.60 3.62
CA ALA A 34 -11.46 6.27 2.37
C ALA A 34 -12.33 5.01 2.49
N GLY A 35 -11.94 4.08 3.35
CA GLY A 35 -12.69 2.85 3.61
C GLY A 35 -13.90 3.02 4.53
N LEU A 36 -14.04 4.16 5.22
CA LEU A 36 -15.20 4.42 6.10
C LEU A 36 -16.53 4.53 5.35
N HIS A 37 -16.49 4.79 4.03
CA HIS A 37 -17.66 4.81 3.18
C HIS A 37 -18.19 3.42 2.82
N PHE A 38 -17.42 2.36 3.05
CA PHE A 38 -17.83 0.99 2.77
C PHE A 38 -18.65 0.43 3.94
N THR A 39 -19.85 0.00 3.63
CA THR A 39 -20.74 -0.71 4.54
C THR A 39 -20.87 -2.17 4.09
N PRO A 40 -21.33 -3.11 4.95
CA PRO A 40 -21.59 -4.47 4.53
C PRO A 40 -22.44 -4.55 3.26
N ARG A 41 -23.50 -3.75 3.18
CA ARG A 41 -24.40 -3.66 2.00
C ARG A 41 -23.65 -3.28 0.72
N VAL A 42 -22.67 -2.36 0.81
CA VAL A 42 -21.86 -1.95 -0.36
C VAL A 42 -20.94 -3.09 -0.79
N LEU A 43 -20.29 -3.76 0.17
CA LEU A 43 -19.41 -4.90 -0.11
C LEU A 43 -20.18 -6.06 -0.75
N ASP A 44 -21.37 -6.38 -0.22
CA ASP A 44 -22.26 -7.40 -0.80
C ASP A 44 -22.65 -7.05 -2.24
N ALA A 45 -23.05 -5.80 -2.49
CA ALA A 45 -23.42 -5.34 -3.84
C ALA A 45 -22.24 -5.36 -4.84
N LEU A 46 -21.00 -5.14 -4.39
CA LEU A 46 -19.82 -5.30 -5.24
C LEU A 46 -19.59 -6.76 -5.59
N THR A 47 -19.73 -7.65 -4.63
CA THR A 47 -19.60 -9.11 -4.82
C THR A 47 -20.68 -9.63 -5.79
N GLU A 48 -21.95 -9.18 -5.64
CA GLU A 48 -23.05 -9.52 -6.55
C GLU A 48 -22.79 -9.08 -8.00
N LYS A 49 -22.04 -7.99 -8.18
CA LYS A 49 -21.60 -7.51 -9.50
C LYS A 49 -20.37 -8.24 -10.04
N GLY A 50 -19.84 -9.23 -9.34
CA GLY A 50 -18.67 -9.98 -9.74
C GLY A 50 -17.37 -9.18 -9.61
N ILE A 51 -17.34 -8.18 -8.71
CA ILE A 51 -16.12 -7.40 -8.42
C ILE A 51 -15.36 -8.11 -7.30
N ASP A 52 -14.14 -8.51 -7.58
CA ASP A 52 -13.24 -9.11 -6.60
C ASP A 52 -12.75 -8.05 -5.60
N LEU A 53 -12.83 -8.41 -4.33
CA LEU A 53 -12.35 -7.58 -3.22
C LEU A 53 -11.09 -8.19 -2.62
N GLU A 54 -10.02 -7.39 -2.55
CA GLU A 54 -8.73 -7.81 -1.99
C GLU A 54 -8.28 -6.86 -0.88
N GLU A 55 -7.58 -7.41 0.10
CA GLU A 55 -7.10 -6.67 1.26
C GLU A 55 -5.58 -6.55 1.24
N LEU A 56 -5.06 -5.33 1.28
CA LEU A 56 -3.65 -5.05 1.48
C LEU A 56 -3.39 -4.73 2.95
N THR A 57 -2.25 -5.16 3.47
CA THR A 57 -1.81 -4.79 4.81
C THR A 57 -0.76 -3.71 4.75
N LEU A 58 -1.05 -2.59 5.39
CA LEU A 58 -0.13 -1.47 5.55
C LEU A 58 -0.06 -1.09 7.02
N HIS A 59 1.16 -0.96 7.55
CA HIS A 59 1.38 -0.46 8.90
C HIS A 59 1.72 1.02 8.85
N VAL A 60 0.71 1.85 9.06
CA VAL A 60 0.85 3.31 9.07
C VAL A 60 1.33 3.78 10.44
N GLY A 61 2.53 4.34 10.50
CA GLY A 61 3.12 4.88 11.71
C GLY A 61 2.54 6.24 12.12
N ALA A 62 2.82 6.67 13.36
CA ALA A 62 2.40 7.97 13.90
C ALA A 62 2.99 9.17 13.13
N GLY A 63 4.03 8.93 12.33
CA GLY A 63 4.65 9.92 11.47
C GLY A 63 3.72 10.53 10.43
N THR A 64 2.71 9.79 9.96
CA THR A 64 1.74 10.23 8.94
C THR A 64 0.96 11.50 9.34
N PHE A 65 0.88 11.80 10.65
CA PHE A 65 0.21 12.99 11.15
C PHE A 65 1.12 14.20 11.35
N LYS A 66 2.41 14.09 11.02
CA LYS A 66 3.31 15.25 11.11
C LYS A 66 3.00 16.21 9.97
N PRO A 67 2.77 17.50 10.26
CA PRO A 67 2.57 18.50 9.22
C PRO A 67 3.86 18.67 8.42
N VAL A 68 3.71 18.94 7.13
CA VAL A 68 4.82 19.37 6.26
C VAL A 68 5.39 20.67 6.84
N LYS A 69 6.69 20.69 7.13
CA LYS A 69 7.40 21.83 7.72
C LYS A 69 8.41 22.45 6.77
N SER A 70 8.70 21.79 5.65
CA SER A 70 9.60 22.30 4.62
C SER A 70 8.88 23.29 3.73
N GLU A 71 9.55 24.36 3.33
CA GLU A 71 9.05 25.33 2.33
C GLU A 71 9.11 24.74 0.93
N GLU A 72 10.01 23.79 0.69
CA GLU A 72 10.21 23.09 -0.58
C GLU A 72 9.80 21.62 -0.45
N ILE A 73 9.20 21.09 -1.51
CA ILE A 73 8.73 19.68 -1.56
C ILE A 73 9.92 18.71 -1.41
N GLU A 74 11.06 19.05 -2.02
CA GLU A 74 12.28 18.23 -2.00
C GLU A 74 12.85 18.05 -0.58
N GLY A 75 12.65 19.04 0.30
CA GLY A 75 13.10 18.99 1.69
C GLY A 75 12.15 18.23 2.64
N HIS A 76 11.03 17.72 2.14
CA HIS A 76 10.08 16.95 2.96
C HIS A 76 10.43 15.46 2.92
N GLU A 77 10.91 14.93 4.04
CA GLU A 77 11.12 13.49 4.21
C GLU A 77 9.80 12.77 4.46
N MET A 78 9.43 11.87 3.55
CA MET A 78 8.27 10.99 3.72
C MET A 78 8.57 9.90 4.76
N HIS A 79 7.55 9.52 5.49
CA HIS A 79 7.66 8.44 6.46
C HIS A 79 7.73 7.09 5.76
N THR A 80 8.65 6.27 6.24
CA THR A 80 8.75 4.88 5.86
C THR A 80 7.54 4.11 6.40
N GLU A 81 6.88 3.37 5.53
CA GLU A 81 5.77 2.49 5.87
C GLU A 81 6.08 1.05 5.48
N TYR A 82 5.74 0.14 6.36
CA TYR A 82 5.87 -1.28 6.10
C TYR A 82 4.67 -1.77 5.31
N ILE A 83 4.92 -2.38 4.17
CA ILE A 83 3.91 -2.99 3.31
C ILE A 83 4.03 -4.51 3.30
N SER A 84 2.88 -5.17 3.30
CA SER A 84 2.80 -6.62 3.16
C SER A 84 1.73 -6.98 2.13
N VAL A 85 2.15 -7.67 1.06
CA VAL A 85 1.29 -8.06 -0.04
C VAL A 85 1.44 -9.54 -0.30
N SER A 86 0.33 -10.28 -0.22
CA SER A 86 0.34 -11.72 -0.43
C SER A 86 0.63 -12.09 -1.89
N ARG A 87 1.25 -13.26 -2.08
CA ARG A 87 1.50 -13.87 -3.38
C ARG A 87 0.21 -14.01 -4.20
N SER A 88 -0.91 -14.33 -3.55
CA SER A 88 -2.22 -14.47 -4.19
C SER A 88 -2.72 -13.16 -4.80
N ILE A 89 -2.54 -12.03 -4.10
CA ILE A 89 -2.92 -10.70 -4.61
C ILE A 89 -2.05 -10.32 -5.82
N ILE A 90 -0.75 -10.56 -5.76
CA ILE A 90 0.16 -10.29 -6.88
C ILE A 90 -0.26 -11.11 -8.11
N LYS A 91 -0.62 -12.37 -7.91
CA LYS A 91 -1.11 -13.22 -8.99
C LYS A 91 -2.42 -12.68 -9.58
N LYS A 92 -3.39 -12.29 -8.76
CA LYS A 92 -4.65 -11.69 -9.22
C LYS A 92 -4.42 -10.39 -10.00
N LEU A 93 -3.51 -9.53 -9.56
CA LEU A 93 -3.13 -8.33 -10.30
C LEU A 93 -2.59 -8.69 -11.70
N ILE A 94 -1.76 -9.73 -11.81
CA ILE A 94 -1.27 -10.22 -13.11
C ILE A 94 -2.43 -10.71 -13.98
N ASP A 95 -3.34 -11.51 -13.41
CA ASP A 95 -4.49 -12.08 -14.12
C ASP A 95 -5.47 -11.00 -14.62
N HIS A 96 -5.46 -9.83 -13.99
CA HIS A 96 -6.27 -8.65 -14.36
C HIS A 96 -5.46 -7.56 -15.10
N ASP A 97 -4.37 -7.91 -15.77
CA ASP A 97 -3.51 -7.00 -16.56
C ASP A 97 -3.01 -5.79 -15.74
N ALA A 98 -2.69 -6.03 -14.47
CA ALA A 98 -2.27 -5.03 -13.49
C ALA A 98 -3.29 -3.90 -13.25
N CYS A 99 -4.57 -4.14 -13.56
CA CYS A 99 -5.65 -3.19 -13.34
C CYS A 99 -6.33 -3.46 -12.01
N ALA A 100 -6.43 -2.43 -11.18
CA ALA A 100 -7.14 -2.48 -9.90
C ALA A 100 -7.73 -1.11 -9.55
N THR A 101 -8.81 -1.11 -8.77
CA THR A 101 -9.33 0.10 -8.13
C THR A 101 -8.82 0.17 -6.70
N ALA A 102 -7.92 1.09 -6.43
CA ALA A 102 -7.38 1.28 -5.09
C ALA A 102 -8.33 2.12 -4.22
N VAL A 103 -8.58 1.65 -3.00
CA VAL A 103 -9.35 2.40 -2.01
C VAL A 103 -8.40 3.04 -1.00
N GLY A 104 -8.22 4.35 -1.11
CA GLY A 104 -7.34 5.15 -0.28
C GLY A 104 -5.91 5.30 -0.81
N THR A 105 -5.27 6.41 -0.44
CA THR A 105 -3.91 6.75 -0.86
C THR A 105 -2.87 5.73 -0.41
N THR A 106 -3.08 5.09 0.73
CA THR A 106 -2.22 4.01 1.24
C THR A 106 -2.22 2.78 0.31
N SER A 107 -3.39 2.42 -0.24
CA SER A 107 -3.49 1.33 -1.22
C SER A 107 -2.82 1.71 -2.55
N VAL A 108 -3.03 2.94 -3.03
CA VAL A 108 -2.32 3.47 -4.22
C VAL A 108 -0.82 3.38 -4.01
N ARG A 109 -0.33 3.88 -2.88
CA ARG A 109 1.10 3.84 -2.52
C ARG A 109 1.67 2.44 -2.56
N THR A 110 0.94 1.46 -2.02
CA THR A 110 1.37 0.05 -2.03
C THR A 110 1.46 -0.49 -3.45
N LEU A 111 0.44 -0.26 -4.28
CA LEU A 111 0.42 -0.75 -5.67
C LEU A 111 1.53 -0.12 -6.53
N GLU A 112 1.77 1.19 -6.40
CA GLU A 112 2.88 1.87 -7.06
C GLU A 112 4.23 1.33 -6.58
N SER A 113 4.37 1.06 -5.28
CA SER A 113 5.60 0.44 -4.75
C SER A 113 5.86 -0.94 -5.35
N LEU A 114 4.83 -1.77 -5.56
CA LEU A 114 4.99 -3.06 -6.23
C LEU A 114 5.58 -2.90 -7.63
N TYR A 115 5.13 -1.90 -8.39
CA TYR A 115 5.67 -1.63 -9.71
C TYR A 115 7.19 -1.36 -9.64
N HIS A 116 7.62 -0.44 -8.78
CA HIS A 116 9.03 -0.07 -8.65
C HIS A 116 9.90 -1.20 -8.08
N ILE A 117 9.37 -2.04 -7.20
CA ILE A 117 10.03 -3.26 -6.73
C ILE A 117 10.24 -4.23 -7.91
N GLY A 118 9.21 -4.41 -8.72
CA GLY A 118 9.29 -5.25 -9.92
C GLY A 118 10.31 -4.74 -10.94
N VAL A 119 10.41 -3.42 -11.12
CA VAL A 119 11.44 -2.78 -11.96
C VAL A 119 12.84 -3.05 -11.39
N THR A 120 13.02 -2.91 -10.07
CA THR A 120 14.30 -3.24 -9.40
C THR A 120 14.69 -4.70 -9.67
N LEU A 121 13.75 -5.63 -9.53
CA LEU A 121 13.97 -7.07 -9.80
C LEU A 121 14.15 -7.39 -11.28
N ALA A 122 13.61 -6.59 -12.20
CA ALA A 122 13.86 -6.73 -13.62
C ALA A 122 15.31 -6.39 -13.98
N ASN A 123 15.86 -5.36 -13.33
CA ASN A 123 17.23 -4.90 -13.54
C ASN A 123 18.25 -5.71 -12.72
N ASN A 124 17.87 -6.16 -11.54
CA ASN A 124 18.70 -6.99 -10.66
C ASN A 124 17.87 -8.13 -10.03
N PRO A 125 17.80 -9.31 -10.69
CA PRO A 125 17.03 -10.45 -10.19
C PRO A 125 17.49 -11.00 -8.84
N GLU A 126 18.73 -10.73 -8.44
CA GLU A 126 19.35 -11.16 -7.19
C GLU A 126 19.36 -10.04 -6.14
N ALA A 127 18.50 -9.02 -6.30
CA ALA A 127 18.39 -7.92 -5.35
C ALA A 127 18.07 -8.45 -3.95
N THR A 128 18.79 -7.91 -2.96
CA THR A 128 18.53 -8.22 -1.54
C THR A 128 17.24 -7.55 -1.07
N GLU A 129 16.67 -8.03 0.04
CA GLU A 129 15.47 -7.45 0.64
C GLU A 129 15.62 -5.93 0.88
N GLU A 130 16.79 -5.48 1.33
CA GLU A 130 17.08 -4.07 1.54
C GLU A 130 17.07 -3.25 0.24
N GLN A 131 17.49 -3.84 -0.87
CA GLN A 131 17.45 -3.21 -2.20
C GLN A 131 16.04 -3.12 -2.79
N LEU A 132 15.07 -3.87 -2.23
CA LEU A 132 13.66 -3.78 -2.60
C LEU A 132 12.90 -2.67 -1.86
N HIS A 133 13.56 -1.94 -0.96
CA HIS A 133 12.97 -0.75 -0.35
C HIS A 133 12.79 0.34 -1.40
N VAL A 134 11.55 0.79 -1.59
CA VAL A 134 11.23 1.85 -2.56
C VAL A 134 11.57 3.20 -1.96
N LYS A 135 12.50 3.92 -2.57
CA LYS A 135 12.93 5.25 -2.13
C LYS A 135 11.92 6.32 -2.54
N GLN A 136 11.89 7.42 -1.79
CA GLN A 136 10.94 8.53 -1.96
C GLN A 136 10.87 9.06 -3.39
N TRP A 137 12.02 9.30 -4.02
CA TRP A 137 12.13 9.92 -5.34
C TRP A 137 12.39 8.93 -6.48
N GLN A 138 12.50 7.64 -6.17
CA GLN A 138 12.79 6.61 -7.16
C GLN A 138 11.87 6.64 -8.39
N PRO A 139 10.56 6.94 -8.29
CA PRO A 139 9.68 7.04 -9.46
C PRO A 139 10.06 8.14 -10.46
N TYR A 140 10.76 9.16 -10.00
CA TYR A 140 11.15 10.34 -10.79
C TYR A 140 12.59 10.29 -11.29
N GLU A 141 13.42 9.44 -10.70
CA GLU A 141 14.85 9.32 -11.01
C GLU A 141 15.15 8.17 -11.97
N THR A 142 14.23 7.21 -12.10
CA THR A 142 14.46 6.01 -12.89
C THR A 142 13.52 6.01 -14.10
N GLU A 143 14.08 6.03 -15.32
CA GLU A 143 13.30 5.73 -16.52
C GLU A 143 12.87 4.26 -16.47
N CYS A 144 11.57 4.01 -16.50
CA CYS A 144 10.98 2.69 -16.39
C CYS A 144 10.23 2.35 -17.66
N ASP A 145 10.80 1.48 -18.48
CA ASP A 145 10.16 0.91 -19.70
C ASP A 145 9.69 -0.53 -19.46
N VAL A 146 9.39 -0.87 -18.22
CA VAL A 146 8.90 -2.21 -17.84
C VAL A 146 7.39 -2.16 -17.76
N ARG A 147 6.69 -3.03 -18.51
CA ARG A 147 5.24 -3.14 -18.40
C ARG A 147 4.83 -3.59 -16.99
N PRO A 148 3.75 -3.06 -16.40
CA PRO A 148 3.32 -3.36 -15.03
C PRO A 148 3.17 -4.88 -14.77
N VAL A 149 2.55 -5.61 -15.69
CA VAL A 149 2.42 -7.07 -15.57
C VAL A 149 3.78 -7.76 -15.49
N VAL A 150 4.76 -7.31 -16.28
CA VAL A 150 6.13 -7.88 -16.25
C VAL A 150 6.80 -7.60 -14.91
N ALA A 151 6.64 -6.38 -14.38
CA ALA A 151 7.14 -6.02 -13.06
C ALA A 151 6.56 -6.94 -11.97
N LEU A 152 5.25 -7.15 -11.97
CA LEU A 152 4.58 -8.07 -11.02
C LEU A 152 5.04 -9.53 -11.19
N GLN A 153 5.27 -9.98 -12.43
CA GLN A 153 5.83 -11.32 -12.69
C GLN A 153 7.24 -11.47 -12.11
N LYS A 154 8.06 -10.41 -12.10
CA LYS A 154 9.39 -10.44 -11.47
C LYS A 154 9.29 -10.61 -9.96
N ILE A 155 8.32 -9.94 -9.31
CA ILE A 155 8.06 -10.12 -7.88
C ILE A 155 7.60 -11.55 -7.61
N LEU A 156 6.67 -12.08 -8.39
CA LEU A 156 6.19 -13.45 -8.23
C LEU A 156 7.34 -14.46 -8.34
N GLY A 157 8.21 -14.30 -9.34
CA GLY A 157 9.40 -15.13 -9.51
C GLY A 157 10.41 -15.00 -8.35
N TYR A 158 10.54 -13.82 -7.76
CA TYR A 158 11.33 -13.59 -6.55
C TYR A 158 10.76 -14.37 -5.36
N LEU A 159 9.44 -14.25 -5.11
CA LEU A 159 8.77 -14.98 -4.04
C LEU A 159 8.89 -16.50 -4.20
N ASP A 160 8.74 -17.00 -5.43
CA ASP A 160 8.87 -18.43 -5.75
C ASP A 160 10.28 -18.95 -5.45
N ARG A 161 11.34 -18.22 -5.84
CA ARG A 161 12.73 -18.61 -5.56
C ARG A 161 13.05 -18.66 -4.06
N HIS A 162 12.43 -17.78 -3.27
CA HIS A 162 12.69 -17.71 -1.83
C HIS A 162 11.65 -18.46 -0.99
N GLY A 163 10.68 -19.14 -1.62
CA GLY A 163 9.63 -19.88 -0.91
C GLY A 163 8.74 -18.97 -0.02
N MET A 164 8.49 -17.75 -0.48
CA MET A 164 7.75 -16.74 0.29
C MET A 164 6.29 -16.67 -0.15
N GLU A 165 5.37 -16.63 0.81
CA GLU A 165 3.93 -16.49 0.57
C GLU A 165 3.47 -15.02 0.50
N ALA A 166 4.31 -14.09 0.90
CA ALA A 166 4.04 -12.66 0.82
C ALA A 166 5.34 -11.86 0.62
N LEU A 167 5.22 -10.75 -0.06
CA LEU A 167 6.25 -9.72 -0.12
C LEU A 167 6.12 -8.84 1.11
N HIS A 168 7.23 -8.66 1.81
CA HIS A 168 7.37 -7.76 2.96
C HIS A 168 8.48 -6.76 2.66
N THR A 169 8.18 -5.47 2.70
CA THR A 169 9.19 -4.45 2.42
C THR A 169 8.80 -3.09 2.98
N LEU A 170 9.68 -2.12 2.81
CA LEU A 170 9.48 -0.73 3.21
C LEU A 170 9.24 0.15 1.97
N SER A 171 8.37 1.12 2.12
CA SER A 171 8.09 2.12 1.07
C SER A 171 8.17 3.53 1.63
N LEU A 172 8.91 4.39 0.92
CA LEU A 172 8.97 5.84 1.14
C LEU A 172 8.43 6.62 -0.06
N ILE A 173 7.82 5.93 -1.03
CA ILE A 173 7.38 6.55 -2.28
C ILE A 173 6.54 7.81 -2.02
N HIS A 174 6.87 8.89 -2.72
CA HIS A 174 6.10 10.12 -2.74
C HIS A 174 5.02 10.01 -3.83
N ILE A 175 3.78 10.19 -3.42
CA ILE A 175 2.62 10.18 -4.34
C ILE A 175 2.01 11.56 -4.40
#